data_8bad0bec5b590ba1de8dc357eb82c616
#
_entry.id   8bad0bec5b590ba1de8dc357eb82c616
#
_cell.length_a   1.000
_cell.length_b   1.000
_cell.length_c   1.000
_cell.angle_alpha   90.00
_cell.angle_beta   90.00
_cell.angle_gamma   90.00
#
_symmetry.space_group_name_H-M   'P 1'
#
loop_
_entity.id
_entity.type
_entity.pdbx_description
1 polymer ?
#
loop_
_entity_poly.entity_id
_entity_poly.type
_entity_poly.pdbx_seq_one_letter_code
_entity_poly.pdbx_strand_id
1 'polypeptide(L)'
;MWQCFFYDETELQEYIQKNEDDKLVVALAYLDNYEEALEGVEEVRRSLLIALIDRKITKYFSNFDGLVRKLERDKYFLIMRQSSLEALKEQRFHILDEVKTVNIGNEMAVTLSIGIGLNGANYLQNYEYCRIAIEMALGRGGDQVVIKNGDSIAYFGGKSQQVEKNTRVKARVKAQALKEFMSTKDRVVVMGHKITDVDALGAAIGIYRAGKTLGKPVHIVVNDPTTSIRPLMAGYINNPDYEPSMFVDCAQAKDLVDNNTVVVVVDTNKPSYTECQDLLYLTRTIVVLDHHRRGSEVIQNAVLSYVEPYASSTCEMVAEILQYFDEDLRLRSLEADCLYAGMVIDTNNFTTRSGVRTFEAAAYLRRNGADITRVRKMLRDNIDAYKARAEVVRTAQIYRNCFAIGRCPSEGVGKSYSSRSPGRK
;
A
#
# COMPACT_ATOMS: atom_id res chain seq x y z
N MET A 1 -0.79 -64.63 -28.56
CA MET A 1 0.14 -63.86 -29.43
C MET A 1 -0.22 -62.40 -29.28
N TRP A 2 0.64 -61.60 -28.67
CA TRP A 2 0.44 -60.15 -28.57
C TRP A 2 1.05 -59.52 -29.83
N GLN A 3 0.25 -58.73 -30.57
CA GLN A 3 0.73 -57.89 -31.68
C GLN A 3 0.93 -56.47 -31.16
N CYS A 4 2.13 -55.94 -31.24
CA CYS A 4 2.46 -54.57 -30.98
C CYS A 4 2.46 -53.81 -32.30
N PHE A 5 1.70 -52.70 -32.37
CA PHE A 5 1.73 -51.78 -33.50
C PHE A 5 2.54 -50.57 -33.06
N PHE A 6 3.51 -50.16 -33.89
CA PHE A 6 4.27 -48.94 -33.72
C PHE A 6 3.78 -47.95 -34.77
N TYR A 7 3.41 -46.77 -34.26
CA TYR A 7 3.06 -45.64 -35.12
C TYR A 7 4.15 -44.59 -34.98
N ASP A 8 4.60 -44.03 -36.10
CA ASP A 8 5.50 -42.87 -36.11
C ASP A 8 4.62 -41.59 -35.98
N GLU A 9 4.72 -40.95 -34.83
CA GLU A 9 3.99 -39.70 -34.52
C GLU A 9 4.93 -38.49 -34.55
N THR A 10 6.15 -38.61 -35.06
CA THR A 10 7.15 -37.55 -35.03
C THR A 10 6.64 -36.24 -35.62
N GLU A 11 6.09 -36.31 -36.85
CA GLU A 11 5.52 -35.10 -37.49
C GLU A 11 4.37 -34.47 -36.69
N LEU A 12 3.52 -35.31 -36.11
CA LEU A 12 2.40 -34.81 -35.25
C LEU A 12 2.94 -34.11 -34.00
N GLN A 13 3.93 -34.70 -33.35
CA GLN A 13 4.56 -34.12 -32.17
C GLN A 13 5.28 -32.80 -32.48
N GLU A 14 6.01 -32.74 -33.60
CA GLU A 14 6.61 -31.49 -34.06
C GLU A 14 5.58 -30.40 -34.36
N TYR A 15 4.44 -30.78 -34.94
CA TYR A 15 3.37 -29.84 -35.22
C TYR A 15 2.69 -29.33 -33.94
N ILE A 16 2.47 -30.21 -32.97
CA ILE A 16 1.93 -29.84 -31.63
C ILE A 16 2.91 -28.88 -30.92
N GLN A 17 4.20 -29.24 -30.89
CA GLN A 17 5.21 -28.40 -30.24
C GLN A 17 5.29 -27.01 -30.90
N LYS A 18 5.33 -26.96 -32.23
CA LYS A 18 5.37 -25.69 -32.95
C LYS A 18 4.11 -24.84 -32.68
N ASN A 19 2.94 -25.46 -32.57
CA ASN A 19 1.70 -24.76 -32.21
C ASN A 19 1.77 -24.19 -30.78
N GLU A 20 2.32 -24.94 -29.82
CA GLU A 20 2.55 -24.47 -28.46
C GLU A 20 3.55 -23.30 -28.43
N ASP A 21 4.68 -23.42 -29.12
CA ASP A 21 5.75 -22.42 -29.18
C ASP A 21 5.28 -21.07 -29.79
N ASP A 22 4.36 -21.16 -30.78
CA ASP A 22 3.81 -19.99 -31.48
C ASP A 22 2.64 -19.31 -30.76
N LYS A 23 2.11 -19.89 -29.65
CA LYS A 23 1.05 -19.25 -28.87
C LYS A 23 1.49 -17.88 -28.36
N LEU A 24 0.58 -16.91 -28.45
CA LEU A 24 0.84 -15.56 -27.96
C LEU A 24 0.65 -15.48 -26.45
N VAL A 25 1.65 -14.93 -25.81
CA VAL A 25 1.67 -14.60 -24.38
C VAL A 25 1.55 -13.10 -24.22
N VAL A 26 0.71 -12.68 -23.29
CA VAL A 26 0.55 -11.28 -22.91
C VAL A 26 1.14 -11.03 -21.54
N ALA A 27 1.75 -9.84 -21.37
CA ALA A 27 2.26 -9.42 -20.08
C ALA A 27 2.06 -7.91 -19.85
N LEU A 28 2.00 -7.53 -18.58
CA LEU A 28 2.02 -6.16 -18.11
C LEU A 28 3.32 -5.94 -17.34
N ALA A 29 4.02 -4.84 -17.63
CA ALA A 29 5.22 -4.47 -16.90
C ALA A 29 5.08 -3.05 -16.36
N TYR A 30 5.29 -2.88 -15.05
CA TYR A 30 5.13 -1.62 -14.34
C TYR A 30 6.44 -1.24 -13.64
N LEU A 31 6.81 0.04 -13.77
CA LEU A 31 7.89 0.61 -12.96
C LEU A 31 7.35 0.87 -11.56
N ASP A 32 7.90 0.19 -10.56
CA ASP A 32 7.33 0.17 -9.22
C ASP A 32 7.44 1.52 -8.50
N ASN A 33 8.60 2.18 -8.64
CA ASN A 33 8.98 3.39 -7.91
C ASN A 33 9.29 4.56 -8.87
N TYR A 34 8.47 4.70 -9.93
CA TYR A 34 8.71 5.66 -11.00
C TYR A 34 8.81 7.11 -10.51
N GLU A 35 7.85 7.56 -9.69
CA GLU A 35 7.83 8.95 -9.21
C GLU A 35 8.99 9.21 -8.22
N GLU A 36 9.26 8.27 -7.33
CA GLU A 36 10.36 8.39 -6.35
C GLU A 36 11.73 8.42 -7.03
N ALA A 37 11.91 7.63 -8.09
CA ALA A 37 13.16 7.64 -8.84
C ALA A 37 13.39 8.98 -9.57
N LEU A 38 12.33 9.75 -9.82
CA LEU A 38 12.38 11.07 -10.44
C LEU A 38 12.50 12.23 -9.44
N GLU A 39 12.11 12.05 -8.16
CA GLU A 39 12.08 13.14 -7.17
C GLU A 39 13.46 13.80 -6.96
N GLY A 40 14.55 13.03 -6.95
CA GLY A 40 15.92 13.55 -6.77
C GLY A 40 16.63 14.00 -8.05
N VAL A 41 15.97 13.91 -9.22
CA VAL A 41 16.63 14.17 -10.52
C VAL A 41 16.23 15.52 -11.07
N GLU A 42 17.21 16.31 -11.55
CA GLU A 42 16.97 17.58 -12.25
C GLU A 42 16.03 17.41 -13.46
N GLU A 43 15.16 18.36 -13.71
CA GLU A 43 14.10 18.28 -14.72
C GLU A 43 14.59 17.86 -16.12
N VAL A 44 15.74 18.39 -16.55
CA VAL A 44 16.36 18.03 -17.84
C VAL A 44 16.79 16.56 -17.87
N ARG A 45 17.27 16.03 -16.77
CA ARG A 45 17.72 14.64 -16.64
C ARG A 45 16.55 13.66 -16.47
N ARG A 46 15.40 14.09 -15.96
CA ARG A 46 14.19 13.24 -15.84
C ARG A 46 13.77 12.65 -17.18
N SER A 47 13.71 13.51 -18.22
CA SER A 47 13.36 13.05 -19.57
C SER A 47 14.36 12.04 -20.12
N LEU A 48 15.66 12.21 -19.82
CA LEU A 48 16.71 11.29 -20.21
C LEU A 48 16.61 9.96 -19.46
N LEU A 49 16.32 9.97 -18.14
CA LEU A 49 16.10 8.77 -17.34
C LEU A 49 14.98 7.92 -17.93
N ILE A 50 13.85 8.56 -18.22
CA ILE A 50 12.68 7.90 -18.81
C ILE A 50 13.04 7.28 -20.17
N ALA A 51 13.72 8.05 -21.04
CA ALA A 51 14.11 7.55 -22.36
C ALA A 51 15.09 6.35 -22.29
N LEU A 52 16.00 6.35 -21.33
CA LEU A 52 16.93 5.26 -21.12
C LEU A 52 16.23 3.98 -20.63
N ILE A 53 15.25 4.13 -19.72
CA ILE A 53 14.44 3.00 -19.22
C ILE A 53 13.59 2.45 -20.36
N ASP A 54 12.87 3.30 -21.09
CA ASP A 54 12.04 2.94 -22.24
C ASP A 54 12.87 2.16 -23.28
N ARG A 55 14.03 2.69 -23.63
CA ARG A 55 14.96 2.05 -24.57
C ARG A 55 15.43 0.70 -24.06
N LYS A 56 15.73 0.59 -22.77
CA LYS A 56 16.24 -0.65 -22.18
C LYS A 56 15.18 -1.74 -22.18
N ILE A 57 13.96 -1.44 -21.75
CA ILE A 57 12.83 -2.37 -21.77
C ILE A 57 12.52 -2.80 -23.21
N THR A 58 12.37 -1.83 -24.12
CA THR A 58 12.05 -2.14 -25.52
C THR A 58 13.14 -2.99 -26.17
N LYS A 59 14.41 -2.63 -26.01
CA LYS A 59 15.53 -3.40 -26.57
C LYS A 59 15.60 -4.81 -26.01
N TYR A 60 15.41 -4.98 -24.70
CA TYR A 60 15.47 -6.29 -24.07
C TYR A 60 14.41 -7.23 -24.64
N PHE A 61 13.14 -6.84 -24.65
CA PHE A 61 12.07 -7.69 -25.16
C PHE A 61 12.12 -7.88 -26.69
N SER A 62 12.64 -6.91 -27.44
CA SER A 62 12.85 -7.08 -28.89
C SER A 62 13.87 -8.17 -29.22
N ASN A 63 14.84 -8.45 -28.35
CA ASN A 63 15.78 -9.57 -28.52
C ASN A 63 15.09 -10.94 -28.39
N PHE A 64 13.88 -11.01 -27.84
CA PHE A 64 13.04 -12.19 -27.68
C PHE A 64 11.80 -12.15 -28.59
N ASP A 65 11.87 -11.46 -29.71
CA ASP A 65 10.75 -11.29 -30.65
C ASP A 65 9.48 -10.76 -29.98
N GLY A 66 9.68 -9.95 -28.92
CA GLY A 66 8.60 -9.36 -28.13
C GLY A 66 8.25 -7.96 -28.62
N LEU A 67 6.95 -7.66 -28.67
CA LEU A 67 6.40 -6.33 -28.95
C LEU A 67 6.13 -5.61 -27.64
N VAL A 68 6.68 -4.39 -27.51
CA VAL A 68 6.49 -3.53 -26.34
C VAL A 68 5.68 -2.31 -26.73
N ARG A 69 4.61 -2.02 -25.97
CA ARG A 69 3.84 -0.79 -26.11
C ARG A 69 3.72 -0.10 -24.77
N LYS A 70 4.17 1.14 -24.69
CA LYS A 70 3.94 1.99 -23.53
C LYS A 70 2.48 2.41 -23.47
N LEU A 71 1.80 2.15 -22.34
CA LEU A 71 0.40 2.52 -22.10
C LEU A 71 0.30 3.84 -21.33
N GLU A 72 1.09 3.96 -20.27
CA GLU A 72 1.16 5.13 -19.39
C GLU A 72 2.62 5.48 -19.12
N ARG A 73 2.88 6.48 -18.28
CA ARG A 73 4.25 6.92 -17.98
C ARG A 73 5.14 5.82 -17.42
N ASP A 74 4.56 4.94 -16.63
CA ASP A 74 5.20 3.87 -15.86
C ASP A 74 4.74 2.47 -16.23
N LYS A 75 3.85 2.31 -17.25
CA LYS A 75 3.22 1.04 -17.60
C LYS A 75 3.43 0.66 -19.04
N TYR A 76 3.77 -0.61 -19.25
CA TYR A 76 4.01 -1.21 -20.55
C TYR A 76 3.15 -2.45 -20.75
N PHE A 77 2.71 -2.64 -21.96
CA PHE A 77 2.04 -3.85 -22.45
C PHE A 77 3.02 -4.61 -23.35
N LEU A 78 3.12 -5.90 -23.13
CA LEU A 78 4.05 -6.77 -23.83
C LEU A 78 3.28 -7.92 -24.49
N ILE A 79 3.69 -8.27 -25.71
CA ILE A 79 3.22 -9.46 -26.43
C ILE A 79 4.45 -10.20 -26.92
N MET A 80 4.52 -11.51 -26.70
CA MET A 80 5.60 -12.37 -27.12
C MET A 80 5.08 -13.78 -27.43
N ARG A 81 5.93 -14.63 -28.02
CA ARG A 81 5.61 -16.05 -28.20
C ARG A 81 5.87 -16.85 -26.92
N GLN A 82 5.23 -18.00 -26.81
CA GLN A 82 5.46 -18.94 -25.71
C GLN A 82 6.93 -19.38 -25.64
N SER A 83 7.56 -19.65 -26.80
CA SER A 83 8.99 -19.99 -26.88
C SER A 83 9.90 -18.90 -26.32
N SER A 84 9.56 -17.62 -26.57
CA SER A 84 10.28 -16.47 -26.01
C SER A 84 10.14 -16.40 -24.49
N LEU A 85 8.97 -16.72 -23.96
CA LEU A 85 8.76 -16.77 -22.52
C LEU A 85 9.61 -17.83 -21.84
N GLU A 86 9.74 -19.03 -22.45
CA GLU A 86 10.60 -20.07 -21.88
C GLU A 86 12.07 -19.63 -21.84
N ALA A 87 12.56 -18.98 -22.90
CA ALA A 87 13.91 -18.39 -22.89
C ALA A 87 14.08 -17.30 -21.82
N LEU A 88 13.05 -16.47 -21.55
CA LEU A 88 13.07 -15.49 -20.48
C LEU A 88 13.09 -16.14 -19.08
N LYS A 89 12.39 -17.25 -18.89
CA LYS A 89 12.41 -18.04 -17.65
C LYS A 89 13.79 -18.63 -17.38
N GLU A 90 14.45 -19.21 -18.41
CA GLU A 90 15.81 -19.73 -18.30
C GLU A 90 16.80 -18.67 -17.85
N GLN A 91 16.67 -17.44 -18.38
CA GLN A 91 17.46 -16.28 -17.96
C GLN A 91 16.96 -15.64 -16.66
N ARG A 92 15.97 -16.22 -15.99
CA ARG A 92 15.37 -15.69 -14.75
C ARG A 92 14.97 -14.22 -14.83
N PHE A 93 14.51 -13.79 -16.02
CA PHE A 93 14.09 -12.41 -16.27
C PHE A 93 15.15 -11.37 -15.87
N HIS A 94 16.35 -11.50 -16.41
CA HIS A 94 17.49 -10.60 -16.11
C HIS A 94 17.18 -9.12 -16.34
N ILE A 95 16.11 -8.78 -17.07
CA ILE A 95 15.62 -7.39 -17.23
C ILE A 95 15.39 -6.68 -15.88
N LEU A 96 14.99 -7.42 -14.85
CA LEU A 96 14.77 -6.84 -13.50
C LEU A 96 16.07 -6.21 -12.98
N ASP A 97 17.20 -6.87 -13.18
CA ASP A 97 18.50 -6.36 -12.76
C ASP A 97 19.02 -5.28 -13.72
N GLU A 98 18.77 -5.45 -15.01
CA GLU A 98 19.19 -4.47 -16.00
C GLU A 98 18.54 -3.10 -15.81
N VAL A 99 17.26 -3.04 -15.48
CA VAL A 99 16.57 -1.76 -15.24
C VAL A 99 17.17 -1.03 -14.04
N LYS A 100 17.56 -1.74 -12.99
CA LYS A 100 18.23 -1.16 -11.81
C LYS A 100 19.57 -0.49 -12.11
N THR A 101 20.25 -0.91 -13.17
CA THR A 101 21.55 -0.31 -13.57
C THR A 101 21.40 1.07 -14.19
N VAL A 102 20.20 1.50 -14.54
CA VAL A 102 19.97 2.83 -15.13
C VAL A 102 20.12 3.88 -14.04
N ASN A 103 21.24 4.60 -14.07
CA ASN A 103 21.54 5.67 -13.12
C ASN A 103 22.13 6.86 -13.86
N ILE A 104 21.50 8.02 -13.68
CA ILE A 104 21.95 9.32 -14.20
C ILE A 104 21.92 10.40 -13.12
N GLY A 105 22.06 9.99 -11.85
CA GLY A 105 21.96 10.86 -10.69
C GLY A 105 20.68 10.65 -9.88
N ASN A 106 19.89 9.62 -10.20
CA ASN A 106 18.77 9.20 -9.36
C ASN A 106 19.31 8.56 -8.07
N GLU A 107 18.77 8.98 -6.93
CA GLU A 107 19.16 8.45 -5.61
C GLU A 107 18.68 7.00 -5.43
N MET A 108 17.59 6.64 -6.10
CA MET A 108 16.99 5.31 -6.04
C MET A 108 17.10 4.58 -7.38
N ALA A 109 17.47 3.31 -7.32
CA ALA A 109 17.39 2.45 -8.50
C ALA A 109 15.92 2.24 -8.90
N VAL A 110 15.65 2.31 -10.20
CA VAL A 110 14.33 1.99 -10.75
C VAL A 110 14.10 0.49 -10.67
N THR A 111 12.94 0.06 -10.20
CA THR A 111 12.53 -1.35 -10.16
C THR A 111 11.37 -1.62 -11.09
N LEU A 112 11.26 -2.87 -11.55
CA LEU A 112 10.29 -3.31 -12.55
C LEU A 112 9.54 -4.53 -12.01
N SER A 113 8.22 -4.51 -12.10
CA SER A 113 7.38 -5.68 -11.88
C SER A 113 6.72 -6.12 -13.17
N ILE A 114 6.62 -7.43 -13.40
CA ILE A 114 6.00 -8.00 -14.58
C ILE A 114 4.95 -9.02 -14.19
N GLY A 115 3.74 -8.89 -14.71
CA GLY A 115 2.66 -9.88 -14.59
C GLY A 115 2.41 -10.54 -15.94
N ILE A 116 2.41 -11.87 -15.99
CA ILE A 116 2.24 -12.67 -17.20
C ILE A 116 1.03 -13.59 -17.02
N GLY A 117 0.19 -13.69 -18.04
CA GLY A 117 -0.99 -14.56 -18.05
C GLY A 117 -0.94 -15.57 -19.18
N LEU A 118 -1.19 -16.84 -18.84
CA LEU A 118 -1.08 -17.97 -19.75
C LEU A 118 -2.29 -18.91 -19.68
N ASN A 119 -2.52 -19.63 -20.78
CA ASN A 119 -3.45 -20.78 -20.85
C ASN A 119 -4.87 -20.48 -20.36
N GLY A 120 -5.34 -19.23 -20.51
CA GLY A 120 -6.76 -18.90 -20.41
C GLY A 120 -7.51 -19.41 -21.63
N ALA A 121 -8.83 -19.54 -21.50
CA ALA A 121 -9.71 -19.98 -22.58
C ALA A 121 -9.68 -19.05 -23.81
N ASN A 122 -9.24 -17.81 -23.64
CA ASN A 122 -9.08 -16.81 -24.70
C ASN A 122 -8.06 -15.72 -24.27
N TYR A 123 -7.70 -14.82 -25.18
CA TYR A 123 -6.75 -13.74 -24.91
C TYR A 123 -7.24 -12.73 -23.86
N LEU A 124 -8.54 -12.51 -23.73
CA LEU A 124 -9.09 -11.64 -22.68
C LEU A 124 -8.82 -12.23 -21.29
N GLN A 125 -9.02 -13.54 -21.13
CA GLN A 125 -8.72 -14.22 -19.88
C GLN A 125 -7.22 -14.24 -19.56
N ASN A 126 -6.36 -14.38 -20.58
CA ASN A 126 -4.91 -14.22 -20.39
C ASN A 126 -4.57 -12.80 -19.89
N TYR A 127 -5.23 -11.78 -20.42
CA TYR A 127 -5.05 -10.40 -19.95
C TYR A 127 -5.55 -10.22 -18.51
N GLU A 128 -6.66 -10.82 -18.12
CA GLU A 128 -7.13 -10.82 -16.72
C GLU A 128 -6.13 -11.52 -15.81
N TYR A 129 -5.54 -12.63 -16.24
CA TYR A 129 -4.46 -13.29 -15.52
C TYR A 129 -3.21 -12.41 -15.38
N CYS A 130 -2.86 -11.63 -16.42
CA CYS A 130 -1.79 -10.64 -16.33
C CYS A 130 -2.08 -9.58 -15.24
N ARG A 131 -3.32 -9.08 -15.18
CA ARG A 131 -3.73 -8.09 -14.17
C ARG A 131 -3.62 -8.65 -12.76
N ILE A 132 -4.08 -9.88 -12.55
CA ILE A 132 -3.94 -10.57 -11.25
C ILE A 132 -2.45 -10.76 -10.93
N ALA A 133 -1.66 -11.22 -11.88
CA ALA A 133 -0.23 -11.47 -11.68
C ALA A 133 0.55 -10.20 -11.34
N ILE A 134 0.28 -9.08 -12.04
CA ILE A 134 0.97 -7.81 -11.74
C ILE A 134 0.55 -7.25 -10.37
N GLU A 135 -0.72 -7.38 -9.98
CA GLU A 135 -1.18 -6.98 -8.66
C GLU A 135 -0.52 -7.83 -7.56
N MET A 136 -0.32 -9.13 -7.81
CA MET A 136 0.40 -10.01 -6.88
C MET A 136 1.90 -9.63 -6.80
N ALA A 137 2.55 -9.29 -7.91
CA ALA A 137 3.92 -8.82 -7.92
C ALA A 137 4.06 -7.54 -7.07
N LEU A 138 3.20 -6.57 -7.31
CA LEU A 138 3.17 -5.30 -6.58
C LEU A 138 2.81 -5.49 -5.10
N GLY A 139 1.85 -6.36 -4.80
CA GLY A 139 1.44 -6.68 -3.41
C GLY A 139 2.53 -7.37 -2.58
N ARG A 140 3.54 -7.96 -3.22
CA ARG A 140 4.70 -8.60 -2.57
C ARG A 140 5.94 -7.68 -2.49
N GLY A 141 5.79 -6.41 -2.83
CA GLY A 141 6.87 -5.42 -2.76
C GLY A 141 7.52 -5.09 -4.11
N GLY A 142 7.01 -5.59 -5.23
CA GLY A 142 7.55 -5.30 -6.55
C GLY A 142 8.86 -6.04 -6.87
N ASP A 143 9.59 -5.53 -7.89
CA ASP A 143 10.89 -6.05 -8.34
C ASP A 143 10.88 -7.55 -8.66
N GLN A 144 9.81 -8.02 -9.29
CA GLN A 144 9.61 -9.44 -9.56
C GLN A 144 8.71 -9.70 -10.77
N VAL A 145 8.80 -10.91 -11.27
CA VAL A 145 7.89 -11.44 -12.29
C VAL A 145 6.96 -12.45 -11.65
N VAL A 146 5.68 -12.31 -11.89
CA VAL A 146 4.66 -13.29 -11.51
C VAL A 146 4.01 -13.82 -12.76
N ILE A 147 3.97 -15.14 -12.90
CA ILE A 147 3.32 -15.83 -14.00
C ILE A 147 2.11 -16.58 -13.46
N LYS A 148 0.94 -16.22 -13.96
CA LYS A 148 -0.30 -16.95 -13.70
C LYS A 148 -0.65 -17.82 -14.90
N ASN A 149 -0.65 -19.15 -14.67
CA ASN A 149 -0.97 -20.16 -15.65
C ASN A 149 -2.16 -20.99 -15.15
N GLY A 150 -3.36 -20.64 -15.58
CA GLY A 150 -4.59 -21.21 -15.00
C GLY A 150 -4.60 -20.99 -13.48
N ASP A 151 -4.62 -22.07 -12.71
CA ASP A 151 -4.62 -22.04 -11.24
C ASP A 151 -3.19 -22.00 -10.65
N SER A 152 -2.16 -22.25 -11.45
CA SER A 152 -0.77 -22.24 -10.99
C SER A 152 -0.17 -20.83 -11.03
N ILE A 153 0.72 -20.54 -10.08
CA ILE A 153 1.43 -19.26 -10.00
C ILE A 153 2.90 -19.52 -9.77
N ALA A 154 3.74 -18.90 -10.60
CA ALA A 154 5.19 -18.95 -10.48
C ALA A 154 5.76 -17.56 -10.23
N TYR A 155 6.84 -17.47 -9.44
CA TYR A 155 7.50 -16.22 -9.05
C TYR A 155 8.98 -16.26 -9.45
N PHE A 156 9.48 -15.13 -10.00
CA PHE A 156 10.88 -14.93 -10.36
C PHE A 156 11.33 -13.56 -9.84
N GLY A 157 12.52 -13.47 -9.28
CA GLY A 157 13.03 -12.23 -8.67
C GLY A 157 12.51 -12.05 -7.23
N GLY A 158 12.40 -10.82 -6.78
CA GLY A 158 11.86 -10.49 -5.44
C GLY A 158 12.82 -10.78 -4.28
N LYS A 159 14.15 -10.76 -4.51
CA LYS A 159 15.14 -10.83 -3.44
C LYS A 159 15.31 -9.45 -2.79
N SER A 160 14.50 -9.17 -1.80
CA SER A 160 14.25 -7.86 -1.19
C SER A 160 15.32 -7.34 -0.21
N GLN A 161 16.55 -7.83 -0.20
CA GLN A 161 17.56 -7.29 0.74
C GLN A 161 18.00 -5.84 0.45
N GLN A 162 17.90 -5.38 -0.81
CA GLN A 162 18.19 -3.98 -1.15
C GLN A 162 17.02 -3.03 -0.83
N VAL A 163 15.78 -3.49 -0.99
CA VAL A 163 14.57 -2.71 -0.67
C VAL A 163 14.50 -2.43 0.83
N GLU A 164 14.83 -3.40 1.69
CA GLU A 164 14.86 -3.19 3.15
C GLU A 164 15.88 -2.15 3.62
N LYS A 165 17.08 -2.11 3.03
CA LYS A 165 18.07 -1.07 3.37
C LYS A 165 17.61 0.33 2.96
N ASN A 166 17.01 0.44 1.77
CA ASN A 166 16.53 1.72 1.24
C ASN A 166 15.31 2.25 2.02
N THR A 167 14.39 1.39 2.46
CA THR A 167 13.22 1.82 3.24
C THR A 167 13.58 2.34 4.62
N ARG A 168 14.53 1.72 5.32
CA ARG A 168 15.03 2.23 6.61
C ARG A 168 15.74 3.59 6.47
N VAL A 169 16.52 3.77 5.40
CA VAL A 169 17.15 5.06 5.09
C VAL A 169 16.09 6.11 4.80
N LYS A 170 15.08 5.78 3.98
CA LYS A 170 13.93 6.67 3.72
C LYS A 170 13.21 7.05 5.01
N ALA A 171 12.82 6.07 5.82
CA ALA A 171 12.13 6.32 7.09
C ALA A 171 12.93 7.26 8.00
N ARG A 172 14.27 7.08 8.08
CA ARG A 172 15.15 7.95 8.85
C ARG A 172 15.20 9.38 8.31
N VAL A 173 15.33 9.55 6.99
CA VAL A 173 15.34 10.87 6.36
C VAL A 173 13.98 11.57 6.54
N LYS A 174 12.85 10.84 6.32
CA LYS A 174 11.50 11.39 6.52
C LYS A 174 11.23 11.72 8.00
N ALA A 175 11.71 10.91 8.94
CA ALA A 175 11.62 11.19 10.37
C ALA A 175 12.34 12.50 10.74
N GLN A 176 13.56 12.70 10.22
CA GLN A 176 14.32 13.90 10.49
C GLN A 176 13.69 15.15 9.88
N ALA A 177 13.19 15.05 8.62
CA ALA A 177 12.45 16.14 7.98
C ALA A 177 11.16 16.48 8.73
N LEU A 178 10.39 15.48 9.16
CA LEU A 178 9.18 15.68 9.97
C LEU A 178 9.51 16.39 11.29
N LYS A 179 10.57 15.95 11.97
CA LYS A 179 11.05 16.57 13.22
C LYS A 179 11.40 18.04 13.01
N GLU A 180 12.09 18.37 11.92
CA GLU A 180 12.47 19.75 11.58
C GLU A 180 11.23 20.62 11.35
N PHE A 181 10.27 20.16 10.52
CA PHE A 181 9.03 20.92 10.31
C PHE A 181 8.24 21.12 11.61
N MET A 182 8.10 20.10 12.44
CA MET A 182 7.41 20.23 13.73
C MET A 182 8.16 21.16 14.71
N SER A 183 9.49 21.13 14.72
CA SER A 183 10.29 21.95 15.63
C SER A 183 10.18 23.43 15.29
N THR A 184 10.11 23.79 14.01
CA THR A 184 10.06 25.18 13.52
C THR A 184 8.68 25.84 13.66
N LYS A 185 7.64 25.09 14.00
CA LYS A 185 6.27 25.57 14.10
C LYS A 185 5.77 25.52 15.54
N ASP A 186 4.71 26.27 15.83
CA ASP A 186 4.18 26.43 17.19
C ASP A 186 3.28 25.27 17.60
N ARG A 187 2.56 24.66 16.65
CA ARG A 187 1.64 23.56 16.91
C ARG A 187 1.54 22.59 15.76
N VAL A 188 0.97 21.42 16.06
CA VAL A 188 0.71 20.35 15.11
C VAL A 188 -0.77 20.02 15.11
N VAL A 189 -1.37 19.92 13.92
CA VAL A 189 -2.73 19.43 13.74
C VAL A 189 -2.67 18.21 12.83
N VAL A 190 -3.27 17.11 13.26
CA VAL A 190 -3.26 15.84 12.53
C VAL A 190 -4.66 15.52 12.07
N MET A 191 -4.82 15.10 10.83
CA MET A 191 -6.11 14.61 10.32
C MET A 191 -5.94 13.39 9.44
N GLY A 192 -6.89 12.48 9.49
CA GLY A 192 -7.01 11.35 8.57
C GLY A 192 -8.01 11.62 7.45
N HIS A 193 -8.64 10.55 6.95
CA HIS A 193 -9.73 10.63 5.99
C HIS A 193 -11.11 10.78 6.67
N LYS A 194 -12.14 11.27 5.94
CA LYS A 194 -13.49 11.60 6.42
C LYS A 194 -14.20 10.52 7.23
N ILE A 195 -13.99 9.26 6.92
CA ILE A 195 -14.54 8.14 7.68
C ILE A 195 -13.36 7.51 8.41
N THR A 196 -12.88 8.21 9.42
CA THR A 196 -11.67 7.79 10.16
C THR A 196 -11.80 6.35 10.63
N ASP A 197 -10.85 5.53 10.26
CA ASP A 197 -10.74 4.13 10.67
C ASP A 197 -9.63 3.91 11.70
N VAL A 198 -9.32 2.65 11.99
CA VAL A 198 -8.35 2.30 13.03
C VAL A 198 -6.92 2.62 12.61
N ASP A 199 -6.59 2.53 11.31
CA ASP A 199 -5.25 2.84 10.82
C ASP A 199 -5.01 4.36 10.83
N ALA A 200 -5.94 5.14 10.29
CA ALA A 200 -5.87 6.60 10.33
C ALA A 200 -5.76 7.14 11.77
N LEU A 201 -6.58 6.62 12.71
CA LEU A 201 -6.52 7.04 14.11
C LEU A 201 -5.20 6.63 14.77
N GLY A 202 -4.75 5.39 14.59
CA GLY A 202 -3.49 4.89 15.15
C GLY A 202 -2.30 5.70 14.66
N ALA A 203 -2.24 5.98 13.36
CA ALA A 203 -1.22 6.82 12.74
C ALA A 203 -1.24 8.25 13.33
N ALA A 204 -2.44 8.85 13.46
CA ALA A 204 -2.59 10.18 14.07
C ALA A 204 -2.09 10.22 15.52
N ILE A 205 -2.37 9.17 16.31
CA ILE A 205 -1.87 9.05 17.69
C ILE A 205 -0.35 8.93 17.74
N GLY A 206 0.26 8.21 16.80
CA GLY A 206 1.73 8.15 16.69
C GLY A 206 2.34 9.54 16.43
N ILE A 207 1.75 10.31 15.52
CA ILE A 207 2.16 11.68 15.23
C ILE A 207 1.88 12.62 16.41
N TYR A 208 0.77 12.42 17.14
CA TYR A 208 0.51 13.13 18.40
C TYR A 208 1.69 12.93 19.37
N ARG A 209 2.16 11.69 19.58
CA ARG A 209 3.30 11.44 20.46
C ARG A 209 4.58 12.13 19.96
N ALA A 210 4.84 12.12 18.66
CA ALA A 210 5.99 12.81 18.09
C ALA A 210 5.97 14.33 18.41
N GLY A 211 4.85 15.01 18.21
CA GLY A 211 4.74 16.42 18.53
C GLY A 211 4.82 16.71 20.05
N LYS A 212 4.22 15.85 20.89
CA LYS A 212 4.33 15.96 22.35
C LYS A 212 5.76 15.76 22.86
N THR A 213 6.56 14.92 22.21
CA THR A 213 7.99 14.76 22.52
C THR A 213 8.77 16.05 22.30
N LEU A 214 8.38 16.86 21.32
CA LEU A 214 8.95 18.19 21.04
C LEU A 214 8.31 19.30 21.91
N GLY A 215 7.46 18.96 22.88
CA GLY A 215 6.77 19.94 23.74
C GLY A 215 5.70 20.78 23.02
N LYS A 216 5.26 20.37 21.83
CA LYS A 216 4.29 21.13 21.04
C LYS A 216 2.83 20.79 21.45
N PRO A 217 1.92 21.77 21.37
CA PRO A 217 0.47 21.49 21.35
C PRO A 217 0.14 20.64 20.11
N VAL A 218 -0.59 19.54 20.30
CA VAL A 218 -0.99 18.66 19.21
C VAL A 218 -2.47 18.35 19.30
N HIS A 219 -3.18 18.47 18.17
CA HIS A 219 -4.61 18.20 18.07
C HIS A 219 -4.88 17.21 16.94
N ILE A 220 -5.81 16.29 17.17
CA ILE A 220 -6.26 15.30 16.17
C ILE A 220 -7.68 15.66 15.75
N VAL A 221 -7.90 15.83 14.46
CA VAL A 221 -9.23 16.21 13.93
C VAL A 221 -10.06 14.97 13.72
N VAL A 222 -11.19 14.87 14.38
CA VAL A 222 -12.20 13.81 14.24
C VAL A 222 -13.59 14.43 14.41
N ASN A 223 -14.39 14.47 13.32
CA ASN A 223 -15.75 15.04 13.42
C ASN A 223 -16.74 14.02 14.01
N ASP A 224 -16.89 12.88 13.34
CA ASP A 224 -17.84 11.84 13.70
C ASP A 224 -17.12 10.52 13.96
N PRO A 225 -16.75 10.21 15.23
CA PRO A 225 -16.08 8.95 15.53
C PRO A 225 -16.89 7.74 15.09
N THR A 226 -16.29 6.92 14.22
CA THR A 226 -16.89 5.67 13.77
C THR A 226 -17.00 4.64 14.90
N THR A 227 -17.86 3.65 14.76
CA THR A 227 -17.99 2.59 15.78
C THR A 227 -16.70 1.79 15.98
N SER A 228 -15.82 1.74 14.97
CA SER A 228 -14.53 1.06 15.04
C SER A 228 -13.49 1.81 15.88
N ILE A 229 -13.49 3.15 15.87
CA ILE A 229 -12.50 3.95 16.61
C ILE A 229 -12.95 4.38 18.00
N ARG A 230 -14.27 4.41 18.28
CA ARG A 230 -14.78 4.80 19.61
C ARG A 230 -14.16 4.05 20.78
N PRO A 231 -13.98 2.70 20.71
CA PRO A 231 -13.35 1.97 21.80
C PRO A 231 -11.88 2.36 22.03
N LEU A 232 -11.16 2.74 20.97
CA LEU A 232 -9.78 3.20 21.07
C LEU A 232 -9.74 4.62 21.66
N MET A 233 -10.58 5.53 21.18
CA MET A 233 -10.67 6.90 21.67
C MET A 233 -11.06 6.98 23.16
N ALA A 234 -11.93 6.06 23.63
CA ALA A 234 -12.37 6.02 25.01
C ALA A 234 -11.22 5.93 26.04
N GLY A 235 -10.09 5.35 25.65
CA GLY A 235 -8.89 5.28 26.50
C GLY A 235 -8.18 6.62 26.71
N TYR A 236 -8.45 7.62 25.89
CA TYR A 236 -7.86 8.97 25.96
C TYR A 236 -8.77 9.98 26.59
N ILE A 237 -10.09 9.83 26.43
CA ILE A 237 -11.09 10.74 26.96
C ILE A 237 -11.12 10.66 28.49
N ASN A 238 -11.05 11.81 29.17
CA ASN A 238 -10.97 11.91 30.64
C ASN A 238 -9.75 11.18 31.26
N ASN A 239 -8.74 10.88 30.49
CA ASN A 239 -7.50 10.30 30.98
C ASN A 239 -6.54 11.44 31.35
N PRO A 240 -6.06 11.53 32.62
CA PRO A 240 -5.20 12.63 33.07
C PRO A 240 -3.85 12.70 32.35
N ASP A 241 -3.48 11.65 31.68
CA ASP A 241 -2.25 11.59 30.87
C ASP A 241 -2.34 12.33 29.53
N TYR A 242 -3.54 12.74 29.12
CA TYR A 242 -3.82 13.38 27.83
C TYR A 242 -4.63 14.66 28.00
N GLU A 243 -4.39 15.62 27.13
CA GLU A 243 -5.08 16.90 27.19
C GLU A 243 -6.55 16.74 26.71
N PRO A 244 -7.51 17.43 27.36
CA PRO A 244 -8.91 17.41 26.89
C PRO A 244 -9.08 17.91 25.44
N SER A 245 -8.15 18.76 24.97
CA SER A 245 -8.10 19.31 23.62
C SER A 245 -7.36 18.40 22.61
N MET A 246 -7.03 17.16 22.97
CA MET A 246 -6.36 16.23 22.06
C MET A 246 -7.22 15.98 20.81
N PHE A 247 -8.51 15.75 20.96
CA PHE A 247 -9.43 15.58 19.86
C PHE A 247 -10.27 16.84 19.66
N VAL A 248 -10.34 17.32 18.43
CA VAL A 248 -11.08 18.51 18.01
C VAL A 248 -11.91 18.20 16.76
N ASP A 249 -12.99 18.95 16.56
CA ASP A 249 -13.74 18.92 15.30
C ASP A 249 -13.12 19.86 14.24
N CYS A 250 -13.66 19.80 13.02
CA CYS A 250 -13.16 20.64 11.92
C CYS A 250 -13.35 22.15 12.20
N ALA A 251 -14.40 22.56 12.91
CA ALA A 251 -14.62 23.97 13.23
C ALA A 251 -13.56 24.48 14.22
N GLN A 252 -13.34 23.74 15.29
CA GLN A 252 -12.28 24.03 16.26
C GLN A 252 -10.89 24.01 15.62
N ALA A 253 -10.63 23.05 14.72
CA ALA A 253 -9.35 22.93 14.03
C ALA A 253 -9.07 24.15 13.12
N LYS A 254 -10.08 24.72 12.46
CA LYS A 254 -9.95 25.94 11.65
C LYS A 254 -9.52 27.15 12.49
N ASP A 255 -10.01 27.25 13.72
CA ASP A 255 -9.63 28.34 14.63
C ASP A 255 -8.19 28.18 15.18
N LEU A 256 -7.67 26.94 15.17
CA LEU A 256 -6.33 26.61 15.65
C LEU A 256 -5.24 26.71 14.58
N VAL A 257 -5.59 26.50 13.29
CA VAL A 257 -4.61 26.42 12.21
C VAL A 257 -4.29 27.79 11.63
N ASP A 258 -3.00 28.08 11.58
CA ASP A 258 -2.43 29.30 10.98
C ASP A 258 -1.12 28.97 10.24
N ASN A 259 -0.38 29.98 9.76
CA ASN A 259 0.90 29.81 9.08
C ASN A 259 2.02 29.21 9.99
N ASN A 260 1.85 29.23 11.32
CA ASN A 260 2.76 28.62 12.29
C ASN A 260 2.34 27.21 12.71
N THR A 261 1.41 26.61 11.99
CA THR A 261 0.91 25.27 12.24
C THR A 261 1.42 24.29 11.20
N VAL A 262 1.86 23.09 11.64
CA VAL A 262 2.05 21.94 10.76
C VAL A 262 0.75 21.17 10.68
N VAL A 263 0.22 20.96 9.49
CA VAL A 263 -0.89 20.04 9.26
C VAL A 263 -0.34 18.72 8.74
N VAL A 264 -0.53 17.65 9.49
CA VAL A 264 -0.12 16.28 9.10
C VAL A 264 -1.35 15.51 8.67
N VAL A 265 -1.35 15.09 7.40
CA VAL A 265 -2.40 14.24 6.83
C VAL A 265 -1.90 12.81 6.87
N VAL A 266 -2.66 11.92 7.50
CA VAL A 266 -2.35 10.49 7.60
C VAL A 266 -3.40 9.66 6.90
N ASP A 267 -2.96 8.56 6.30
CA ASP A 267 -3.80 7.53 5.71
C ASP A 267 -4.69 8.00 4.55
N THR A 268 -4.34 9.11 3.94
CA THR A 268 -4.93 9.59 2.68
C THR A 268 -4.02 10.61 2.01
N ASN A 269 -3.97 10.60 0.69
CA ASN A 269 -3.29 11.60 -0.11
C ASN A 269 -4.25 12.46 -0.96
N LYS A 270 -5.59 12.25 -0.80
CA LYS A 270 -6.62 12.94 -1.58
C LYS A 270 -7.21 14.11 -0.81
N PRO A 271 -7.11 15.37 -1.31
CA PRO A 271 -7.67 16.55 -0.65
C PRO A 271 -9.17 16.41 -0.31
N SER A 272 -9.98 15.96 -1.27
CA SER A 272 -11.44 15.85 -1.12
C SER A 272 -11.85 14.78 -0.09
N TYR A 273 -10.94 13.89 0.28
CA TYR A 273 -11.22 12.80 1.21
C TYR A 273 -10.66 13.03 2.63
N THR A 274 -9.92 14.13 2.85
CA THR A 274 -9.43 14.49 4.20
C THR A 274 -10.56 14.85 5.14
N GLU A 275 -10.38 14.64 6.45
CA GLU A 275 -11.37 14.91 7.50
C GLU A 275 -11.82 16.37 7.53
N CYS A 276 -10.91 17.31 7.25
CA CYS A 276 -11.18 18.74 7.14
C CYS A 276 -10.35 19.35 6.00
N GLN A 277 -10.90 19.38 4.80
CA GLN A 277 -10.19 19.83 3.58
C GLN A 277 -9.72 21.28 3.68
N ASP A 278 -10.46 22.15 4.38
CA ASP A 278 -10.15 23.58 4.47
C ASP A 278 -8.79 23.84 5.12
N LEU A 279 -8.33 22.96 6.02
CA LEU A 279 -7.03 23.09 6.69
C LEU A 279 -5.86 23.09 5.71
N LEU A 280 -6.02 22.46 4.54
CA LEU A 280 -4.99 22.42 3.49
C LEU A 280 -4.71 23.78 2.85
N TYR A 281 -5.58 24.76 3.08
CA TYR A 281 -5.46 26.13 2.55
C TYR A 281 -5.08 27.17 3.63
N LEU A 282 -5.14 26.78 4.92
CA LEU A 282 -4.85 27.67 6.04
C LEU A 282 -3.38 27.72 6.45
N THR A 283 -2.60 26.74 6.03
CA THR A 283 -1.15 26.66 6.28
C THR A 283 -0.36 26.33 5.00
N ARG A 284 0.92 26.70 5.01
CA ARG A 284 1.85 26.30 3.96
C ARG A 284 2.69 25.08 4.32
N THR A 285 2.57 24.57 5.55
CA THR A 285 3.38 23.45 6.03
C THR A 285 2.50 22.22 6.19
N ILE A 286 2.34 21.49 5.09
CA ILE A 286 1.53 20.28 5.02
C ILE A 286 2.45 19.08 4.84
N VAL A 287 2.25 18.06 5.67
CA VAL A 287 2.94 16.77 5.60
C VAL A 287 1.90 15.69 5.25
N VAL A 288 2.23 14.80 4.33
CA VAL A 288 1.37 13.66 3.95
C VAL A 288 2.11 12.35 4.22
N LEU A 289 1.49 11.47 5.00
CA LEU A 289 1.97 10.12 5.31
C LEU A 289 0.86 9.13 4.94
N ASP A 290 1.06 8.33 3.90
CA ASP A 290 -0.01 7.49 3.35
C ASP A 290 0.55 6.22 2.70
N HIS A 291 -0.18 5.11 2.79
CA HIS A 291 0.16 3.86 2.12
C HIS A 291 -0.72 3.55 0.91
N HIS A 292 -1.65 4.45 0.57
CA HIS A 292 -2.51 4.29 -0.58
C HIS A 292 -1.81 4.74 -1.87
N ARG A 293 -2.16 4.11 -3.00
CA ARG A 293 -1.66 4.54 -4.31
C ARG A 293 -2.16 5.94 -4.63
N ARG A 294 -1.27 6.75 -5.20
CA ARG A 294 -1.63 8.07 -5.74
C ARG A 294 -2.64 7.92 -6.87
N GLY A 295 -3.71 8.69 -6.80
CA GLY A 295 -4.73 8.78 -7.86
C GLY A 295 -4.52 10.03 -8.72
N SER A 296 -5.56 10.39 -9.48
CA SER A 296 -5.58 11.64 -10.25
C SER A 296 -5.70 12.91 -9.38
N GLU A 297 -6.19 12.76 -8.16
CA GLU A 297 -6.34 13.82 -7.18
C GLU A 297 -5.38 13.59 -6.01
N VAL A 298 -4.40 14.48 -5.84
CA VAL A 298 -3.38 14.40 -4.77
C VAL A 298 -3.15 15.76 -4.14
N ILE A 299 -2.73 15.79 -2.88
CA ILE A 299 -2.30 17.01 -2.19
C ILE A 299 -0.97 17.45 -2.78
N GLN A 300 -1.00 18.52 -3.62
CA GLN A 300 0.18 18.97 -4.38
C GLN A 300 1.09 19.91 -3.60
N ASN A 301 0.58 20.62 -2.60
CA ASN A 301 1.29 21.63 -1.81
C ASN A 301 1.92 21.09 -0.52
N ALA A 302 2.14 19.78 -0.43
CA ALA A 302 2.82 19.17 0.70
C ALA A 302 4.33 19.47 0.66
N VAL A 303 4.87 20.01 1.78
CA VAL A 303 6.31 20.23 1.96
C VAL A 303 7.05 18.91 2.23
N LEU A 304 6.34 17.90 2.72
CA LEU A 304 6.82 16.54 2.89
C LEU A 304 5.70 15.58 2.46
N SER A 305 5.99 14.78 1.48
CA SER A 305 5.11 13.68 1.05
C SER A 305 5.85 12.37 1.20
N TYR A 306 5.32 11.47 2.01
CA TYR A 306 5.79 10.10 2.17
C TYR A 306 4.63 9.16 1.90
N VAL A 307 4.50 8.75 0.66
CA VAL A 307 3.47 7.83 0.18
C VAL A 307 4.16 6.53 -0.21
N GLU A 308 3.86 5.44 0.51
CA GLU A 308 4.53 4.14 0.36
C GLU A 308 3.50 3.02 0.13
N PRO A 309 3.08 2.76 -1.11
CA PRO A 309 2.01 1.79 -1.42
C PRO A 309 2.34 0.33 -1.04
N TYR A 310 3.59 0.06 -0.69
CA TYR A 310 4.06 -1.27 -0.29
C TYR A 310 4.08 -1.46 1.23
N ALA A 311 3.87 -0.41 2.00
CA ALA A 311 3.64 -0.53 3.43
C ALA A 311 2.29 -1.21 3.68
N SER A 312 2.21 -2.02 4.73
CA SER A 312 0.97 -2.72 5.06
C SER A 312 -0.12 -1.79 5.57
N SER A 313 0.28 -0.69 6.21
CA SER A 313 -0.59 0.31 6.82
C SER A 313 0.18 1.63 7.06
N THR A 314 -0.54 2.71 7.24
CA THR A 314 0.07 3.99 7.66
C THR A 314 0.63 3.88 9.09
N CYS A 315 0.04 3.07 9.96
CA CYS A 315 0.58 2.77 11.28
C CYS A 315 1.96 2.10 11.23
N GLU A 316 2.22 1.20 10.26
CA GLU A 316 3.55 0.63 10.02
C GLU A 316 4.55 1.74 9.72
N MET A 317 4.23 2.62 8.78
CA MET A 317 5.10 3.73 8.37
C MET A 317 5.38 4.70 9.52
N VAL A 318 4.36 5.05 10.29
CA VAL A 318 4.51 5.92 11.46
C VAL A 318 5.36 5.23 12.53
N ALA A 319 5.14 3.95 12.82
CA ALA A 319 5.96 3.20 13.77
C ALA A 319 7.45 3.16 13.35
N GLU A 320 7.74 3.05 12.05
CA GLU A 320 9.11 3.16 11.53
C GLU A 320 9.70 4.56 11.72
N ILE A 321 8.94 5.61 11.40
CA ILE A 321 9.36 7.01 11.59
C ILE A 321 9.70 7.28 13.05
N LEU A 322 8.86 6.84 13.99
CA LEU A 322 9.04 7.09 15.42
C LEU A 322 10.33 6.50 15.98
N GLN A 323 10.86 5.41 15.39
CA GLN A 323 12.13 4.82 15.78
C GLN A 323 13.35 5.74 15.54
N TYR A 324 13.22 6.69 14.60
CA TYR A 324 14.30 7.58 14.18
C TYR A 324 14.00 9.06 14.45
N PHE A 325 12.84 9.35 15.03
CA PHE A 325 12.34 10.72 15.20
C PHE A 325 13.12 11.48 16.30
N ASP A 326 13.24 10.88 17.46
CA ASP A 326 13.93 11.46 18.61
C ASP A 326 14.40 10.37 19.59
N GLU A 327 15.59 10.56 20.19
CA GLU A 327 16.13 9.62 21.19
C GLU A 327 15.30 9.57 22.47
N ASP A 328 14.61 10.68 22.81
CA ASP A 328 13.76 10.80 24.00
C ASP A 328 12.31 10.37 23.76
N LEU A 329 11.96 10.03 22.51
CA LEU A 329 10.61 9.60 22.20
C LEU A 329 10.28 8.27 22.91
N ARG A 330 9.25 8.29 23.71
CA ARG A 330 8.72 7.09 24.39
C ARG A 330 7.21 7.00 24.15
N LEU A 331 6.81 5.94 23.47
CA LEU A 331 5.38 5.62 23.33
C LEU A 331 4.83 5.16 24.67
N ARG A 332 3.65 5.62 25.02
CA ARG A 332 2.86 5.04 26.11
C ARG A 332 2.17 3.77 25.61
N SER A 333 1.87 2.84 26.52
CA SER A 333 1.27 1.55 26.14
C SER A 333 -0.03 1.70 25.35
N LEU A 334 -0.87 2.68 25.67
CA LEU A 334 -2.12 2.93 24.97
C LEU A 334 -1.89 3.43 23.52
N GLU A 335 -0.87 4.25 23.31
CA GLU A 335 -0.48 4.75 21.98
C GLU A 335 0.09 3.61 21.12
N ALA A 336 0.95 2.78 21.73
CA ALA A 336 1.48 1.60 21.09
C ALA A 336 0.37 0.59 20.72
N ASP A 337 -0.67 0.46 21.56
CA ASP A 337 -1.85 -0.36 21.26
C ASP A 337 -2.62 0.15 20.04
N CYS A 338 -2.80 1.48 19.92
CA CYS A 338 -3.54 2.06 18.80
C CYS A 338 -2.80 1.88 17.47
N LEU A 339 -1.49 2.14 17.45
CA LEU A 339 -0.65 1.87 16.27
C LEU A 339 -0.69 0.38 15.90
N TYR A 340 -0.57 -0.50 16.89
CA TYR A 340 -0.64 -1.94 16.65
C TYR A 340 -2.02 -2.38 16.14
N ALA A 341 -3.10 -1.76 16.64
CA ALA A 341 -4.47 -2.04 16.20
C ALA A 341 -4.68 -1.69 14.72
N GLY A 342 -4.16 -0.55 14.24
CA GLY A 342 -4.19 -0.17 12.82
C GLY A 342 -3.51 -1.22 11.96
N MET A 343 -2.29 -1.63 12.32
CA MET A 343 -1.59 -2.69 11.60
C MET A 343 -2.39 -4.01 11.57
N VAL A 344 -3.00 -4.41 12.68
CA VAL A 344 -3.82 -5.64 12.78
C VAL A 344 -5.02 -5.60 11.84
N ILE A 345 -5.70 -4.47 11.75
CA ILE A 345 -6.90 -4.32 10.89
C ILE A 345 -6.51 -4.38 9.42
N ASP A 346 -5.52 -3.61 8.98
CA ASP A 346 -5.14 -3.50 7.58
C ASP A 346 -4.48 -4.76 7.03
N THR A 347 -3.81 -5.50 7.88
CA THR A 347 -3.18 -6.78 7.51
C THR A 347 -4.08 -7.99 7.73
N ASN A 348 -5.33 -7.79 8.15
CA ASN A 348 -6.22 -8.89 8.56
C ASN A 348 -5.52 -9.85 9.52
N ASN A 349 -5.07 -9.34 10.68
CA ASN A 349 -4.28 -10.10 11.68
C ASN A 349 -2.96 -10.68 11.12
N PHE A 350 -2.22 -9.89 10.35
CA PHE A 350 -0.96 -10.28 9.70
C PHE A 350 -1.07 -11.43 8.70
N THR A 351 -2.26 -11.71 8.18
CA THR A 351 -2.49 -12.77 7.18
C THR A 351 -2.32 -12.27 5.75
N THR A 352 -2.50 -10.96 5.52
CA THR A 352 -2.39 -10.34 4.19
C THR A 352 -1.46 -9.12 4.25
N ARG A 353 -0.78 -8.83 3.16
CA ARG A 353 0.10 -7.65 2.99
C ARG A 353 1.18 -7.49 4.07
N SER A 354 1.55 -8.54 4.78
CA SER A 354 2.55 -8.49 5.83
C SER A 354 3.91 -8.89 5.29
N GLY A 355 4.89 -8.01 5.43
CA GLY A 355 6.30 -8.23 5.10
C GLY A 355 7.18 -8.20 6.36
N VAL A 356 8.49 -8.30 6.17
CA VAL A 356 9.46 -8.19 7.27
C VAL A 356 9.32 -6.86 8.01
N ARG A 357 9.15 -5.75 7.28
CA ARG A 357 8.90 -4.42 7.86
C ARG A 357 7.73 -4.40 8.82
N THR A 358 6.61 -5.03 8.42
CA THR A 358 5.41 -5.11 9.25
C THR A 358 5.69 -5.79 10.59
N PHE A 359 6.43 -6.91 10.57
CA PHE A 359 6.81 -7.61 11.80
C PHE A 359 7.84 -6.84 12.63
N GLU A 360 8.76 -6.12 12.02
CA GLU A 360 9.71 -5.24 12.71
C GLU A 360 9.00 -4.08 13.41
N ALA A 361 8.07 -3.41 12.72
CA ALA A 361 7.23 -2.37 13.30
C ALA A 361 6.37 -2.92 14.45
N ALA A 362 5.75 -4.10 14.27
CA ALA A 362 5.01 -4.77 15.33
C ALA A 362 5.89 -5.12 16.53
N ALA A 363 7.11 -5.59 16.31
CA ALA A 363 8.07 -5.88 17.37
C ALA A 363 8.51 -4.60 18.11
N TYR A 364 8.69 -3.48 17.40
CA TYR A 364 8.95 -2.18 18.01
C TYR A 364 7.79 -1.75 18.92
N LEU A 365 6.56 -1.83 18.46
CA LEU A 365 5.37 -1.49 19.24
C LEU A 365 5.23 -2.41 20.47
N ARG A 366 5.51 -3.70 20.33
CA ARG A 366 5.54 -4.64 21.47
C ARG A 366 6.57 -4.24 22.53
N ARG A 367 7.77 -3.86 22.13
CA ARG A 367 8.80 -3.35 23.06
C ARG A 367 8.37 -2.07 23.77
N ASN A 368 7.52 -1.25 23.14
CA ASN A 368 6.93 -0.04 23.71
C ASN A 368 5.62 -0.28 24.46
N GLY A 369 5.27 -1.52 24.77
CA GLY A 369 4.18 -1.88 25.68
C GLY A 369 2.83 -2.17 24.99
N ALA A 370 2.79 -2.32 23.67
CA ALA A 370 1.58 -2.80 22.99
C ALA A 370 1.20 -4.20 23.50
N ASP A 371 -0.08 -4.43 23.82
CA ASP A 371 -0.59 -5.70 24.30
C ASP A 371 -1.66 -6.27 23.36
N ILE A 372 -1.32 -7.40 22.75
CA ILE A 372 -2.19 -8.08 21.77
C ILE A 372 -3.56 -8.41 22.37
N THR A 373 -3.61 -8.81 23.65
CA THR A 373 -4.86 -9.15 24.33
C THR A 373 -5.72 -7.92 24.53
N ARG A 374 -5.10 -6.79 24.92
CA ARG A 374 -5.78 -5.51 25.09
C ARG A 374 -6.30 -4.99 23.76
N VAL A 375 -5.47 -5.01 22.72
CA VAL A 375 -5.86 -4.65 21.34
C VAL A 375 -7.04 -5.51 20.84
N ARG A 376 -6.97 -6.84 21.01
CA ARG A 376 -8.07 -7.72 20.61
C ARG A 376 -9.37 -7.43 21.36
N LYS A 377 -9.29 -7.02 22.63
CA LYS A 377 -10.49 -6.60 23.40
C LYS A 377 -11.08 -5.31 22.85
N MET A 378 -10.24 -4.32 22.49
CA MET A 378 -10.67 -3.05 21.90
C MET A 378 -11.34 -3.22 20.54
N LEU A 379 -10.85 -4.18 19.74
CA LEU A 379 -11.35 -4.46 18.38
C LEU A 379 -12.55 -5.42 18.34
N ARG A 380 -13.02 -5.93 19.49
CA ARG A 380 -14.19 -6.80 19.53
C ARG A 380 -15.45 -6.05 19.15
N ASP A 381 -16.25 -6.65 18.28
CA ASP A 381 -17.61 -6.18 18.04
C ASP A 381 -18.43 -6.28 19.37
N ASN A 382 -19.28 -5.30 19.59
CA ASN A 382 -20.28 -5.44 20.64
C ASN A 382 -21.29 -6.54 20.24
N ILE A 383 -22.01 -7.07 21.21
CA ILE A 383 -22.95 -8.19 20.98
C ILE A 383 -24.04 -7.85 19.96
N ASP A 384 -24.45 -6.58 19.87
CA ASP A 384 -25.50 -6.16 18.95
C ASP A 384 -24.98 -6.09 17.50
N ALA A 385 -23.75 -5.57 17.28
CA ALA A 385 -23.11 -5.59 15.97
C ALA A 385 -22.83 -7.02 15.52
N TYR A 386 -22.43 -7.92 16.44
CA TYR A 386 -22.25 -9.33 16.14
C TYR A 386 -23.57 -10.01 15.72
N LYS A 387 -24.64 -9.80 16.49
CA LYS A 387 -25.99 -10.34 16.16
C LYS A 387 -26.47 -9.80 14.81
N ALA A 388 -26.31 -8.50 14.56
CA ALA A 388 -26.69 -7.88 13.31
C ALA A 388 -25.94 -8.49 12.10
N ARG A 389 -24.63 -8.73 12.22
CA ARG A 389 -23.82 -9.41 11.20
C ARG A 389 -24.28 -10.84 11.00
N ALA A 390 -24.49 -11.58 12.07
CA ALA A 390 -24.95 -12.96 12.00
C ALA A 390 -26.30 -13.07 11.28
N GLU A 391 -27.21 -12.13 11.50
CA GLU A 391 -28.50 -12.07 10.82
C GLU A 391 -28.37 -11.82 9.31
N VAL A 392 -27.50 -10.87 8.90
CA VAL A 392 -27.22 -10.62 7.48
C VAL A 392 -26.63 -11.87 6.79
N VAL A 393 -25.68 -12.54 7.48
CA VAL A 393 -25.09 -13.79 6.96
C VAL A 393 -26.12 -14.90 6.86
N ARG A 394 -27.00 -15.05 7.87
CA ARG A 394 -28.08 -16.06 7.89
C ARG A 394 -29.07 -15.88 6.72
N THR A 395 -29.32 -14.62 6.33
CA THR A 395 -30.28 -14.29 5.26
C THR A 395 -29.60 -14.12 3.88
N ALA A 396 -28.29 -14.28 3.80
CA ALA A 396 -27.53 -14.12 2.57
C ALA A 396 -27.87 -15.23 1.56
N GLN A 397 -28.06 -14.82 0.31
CA GLN A 397 -28.30 -15.73 -0.81
C GLN A 397 -27.03 -15.81 -1.68
N ILE A 398 -26.65 -17.02 -2.03
CA ILE A 398 -25.53 -17.25 -2.95
C ILE A 398 -26.03 -17.11 -4.39
N TYR A 399 -25.46 -16.19 -5.14
CA TYR A 399 -25.74 -15.97 -6.55
C TYR A 399 -24.53 -16.37 -7.40
N ARG A 400 -24.75 -17.20 -8.42
CA ARG A 400 -23.72 -17.72 -9.34
C ARG A 400 -22.50 -18.35 -8.64
N ASN A 401 -22.67 -18.95 -7.48
CA ASN A 401 -21.62 -19.58 -6.66
C ASN A 401 -20.41 -18.68 -6.30
N CYS A 402 -20.48 -17.38 -6.56
CA CYS A 402 -19.37 -16.44 -6.31
C CYS A 402 -19.79 -15.14 -5.63
N PHE A 403 -21.10 -14.86 -5.54
CA PHE A 403 -21.63 -13.68 -4.86
C PHE A 403 -22.51 -14.07 -3.69
N ALA A 404 -22.30 -13.46 -2.52
CA ALA A 404 -23.21 -13.54 -1.38
C ALA A 404 -23.97 -12.21 -1.25
N ILE A 405 -25.29 -12.22 -1.42
CA ILE A 405 -26.15 -11.04 -1.34
C ILE A 405 -26.90 -11.10 -0.02
N GLY A 406 -26.52 -10.24 0.93
CA GLY A 406 -27.21 -10.06 2.20
C GLY A 406 -28.05 -8.78 2.18
N ARG A 407 -29.27 -8.84 2.70
CA ARG A 407 -30.14 -7.67 2.91
C ARG A 407 -30.03 -7.19 4.33
N CYS A 408 -29.68 -5.91 4.51
CA CYS A 408 -29.64 -5.27 5.82
C CYS A 408 -31.02 -4.60 6.08
N PRO A 409 -31.76 -4.95 7.14
CA PRO A 409 -32.99 -4.26 7.50
C PRO A 409 -32.71 -2.79 7.80
N SER A 410 -33.58 -1.89 7.35
CA SER A 410 -33.42 -0.44 7.50
C SER A 410 -33.53 0.07 8.94
N GLU A 411 -34.12 -0.69 9.84
CA GLU A 411 -34.31 -0.31 11.24
C GLU A 411 -33.31 -1.03 12.15
N GLY A 412 -32.46 -0.24 12.85
CA GLY A 412 -31.55 -0.70 13.92
C GLY A 412 -30.19 -1.22 13.48
N VAL A 413 -30.07 -1.86 12.34
CA VAL A 413 -28.83 -2.51 11.87
C VAL A 413 -28.03 -1.63 10.90
N GLY A 414 -28.68 -0.74 10.16
CA GLY A 414 -28.07 0.10 9.12
C GLY A 414 -27.03 1.08 9.66
N LYS A 415 -27.19 1.59 10.87
CA LYS A 415 -26.24 2.55 11.48
C LYS A 415 -24.90 1.92 11.89
N SER A 416 -24.89 0.62 12.20
CA SER A 416 -23.63 -0.07 12.55
C SER A 416 -22.82 -0.57 11.35
N TYR A 417 -23.44 -0.66 10.18
CA TYR A 417 -22.79 -1.12 8.93
C TYR A 417 -22.30 0.02 8.02
N SER A 418 -22.93 1.20 8.08
CA SER A 418 -22.51 2.36 7.28
C SER A 418 -21.15 2.94 7.70
N SER A 419 -20.62 2.50 8.83
CA SER A 419 -19.36 2.99 9.40
C SER A 419 -18.14 2.07 9.17
N ARG A 420 -18.28 0.95 8.45
CA ARG A 420 -17.13 0.17 7.98
C ARG A 420 -16.90 0.46 6.51
N SER A 421 -15.72 0.92 6.18
CA SER A 421 -15.26 0.98 4.79
C SER A 421 -15.52 -0.38 4.14
N PRO A 422 -16.07 -0.44 2.91
CA PRO A 422 -16.18 -1.70 2.21
C PRO A 422 -14.76 -2.24 2.04
N GLY A 423 -14.43 -3.27 2.82
CA GLY A 423 -13.20 -4.00 2.61
C GLY A 423 -13.18 -4.39 1.14
N ARG A 424 -12.19 -3.91 0.40
CA ARG A 424 -11.98 -4.30 -1.00
C ARG A 424 -11.87 -5.82 -1.04
N LYS A 425 -12.81 -6.43 -1.76
CA LYS A 425 -12.70 -7.81 -2.18
C LYS A 425 -11.63 -7.95 -3.24
#